data_44dd8d18250d1689efbe7e451dfbe999
#
_entry.id   44dd8d18250d1689efbe7e451dfbe999
#
_cell.length_a   1.000
_cell.length_b   1.000
_cell.length_c   1.000
_cell.angle_alpha   90.00
_cell.angle_beta   90.00
_cell.angle_gamma   90.00
#
_symmetry.space_group_name_H-M   'P 1'
#
loop_
_entity.id
_entity.type
_entity.pdbx_description
1 polymer ?
#
loop_
_entity_poly.entity_id
_entity_poly.type
_entity_poly.pdbx_seq_one_letter_code
_entity_poly.pdbx_strand_id
1 'polypeptide(L)'
;MKVGFLVSSVSREAGGLFESVRGLAKAVTCASASARVFGISDEQSAVDLQDWQPLSVETFQPQFRAWGYSNQLAPAMLGADLDILSTHGLWKYCSVASQRWHRRTGRPYIMHPEGMLESWALRNAGWKKRFAALLYEDRHLRSAACLRALCEAEAQSIRSYGMRNPICVIPNGVDLADLSETPKLQAHAFADDRKILLYLGRLHPKKNLANLIRAWKQTPDSHRGDWVLAIAGWDQAGYEHELKQLTRDYGFTDSVQFLGPLFGQDKDAAYGVCHALILPSLSEGLPITVLEAWASAKPVLMTRECNLPEGFAVGAALQIGTAPEEIAAGLKQLIEMSDDDRRAVGDRGRTLVATKFSWPRIGEQMRSVYEWILGGGTTPESVRL
;
A
#
# COMPACT_ATOMS: atom_id res chain seq x y z
N MET A 1 25.56 -3.45 8.54
CA MET A 1 25.04 -2.36 7.71
C MET A 1 24.01 -1.58 8.52
N LYS A 2 24.11 -0.25 8.55
CA LYS A 2 23.22 0.66 9.28
C LYS A 2 22.38 1.42 8.27
N VAL A 3 21.07 1.15 8.24
CA VAL A 3 20.13 1.73 7.28
C VAL A 3 19.27 2.78 7.98
N GLY A 4 19.26 4.01 7.46
CA GLY A 4 18.31 5.04 7.88
C GLY A 4 17.04 4.97 7.03
N PHE A 5 15.87 4.94 7.64
CA PHE A 5 14.58 5.07 6.95
C PHE A 5 14.05 6.48 7.18
N LEU A 6 13.75 7.20 6.10
CA LEU A 6 13.25 8.57 6.16
C LEU A 6 11.83 8.64 5.60
N VAL A 7 10.89 9.13 6.42
CA VAL A 7 9.47 9.24 6.08
C VAL A 7 8.90 10.61 6.44
N SER A 8 7.88 11.03 5.70
CA SER A 8 7.20 12.31 5.94
C SER A 8 6.13 12.26 7.05
N SER A 9 5.79 11.09 7.55
CA SER A 9 4.93 10.83 8.72
C SER A 9 5.21 9.43 9.25
N VAL A 10 5.17 9.27 10.56
CA VAL A 10 5.37 7.97 11.26
C VAL A 10 4.06 7.36 11.73
N SER A 11 2.93 7.87 11.28
CA SER A 11 1.60 7.46 11.72
C SER A 11 0.70 6.99 10.58
N ARG A 12 -0.47 6.48 10.95
CA ARG A 12 -1.56 6.10 10.04
C ARG A 12 -2.03 7.22 9.10
N GLU A 13 -1.71 8.49 9.38
CA GLU A 13 -1.98 9.61 8.46
C GLU A 13 -1.25 9.47 7.13
N ALA A 14 -0.12 8.75 7.10
CA ALA A 14 0.58 8.40 5.86
C ALA A 14 -0.15 7.31 5.04
N GLY A 15 -1.22 6.71 5.58
CA GLY A 15 -1.96 5.65 4.90
C GLY A 15 -1.12 4.42 4.59
N GLY A 16 -1.18 3.89 3.37
CA GLY A 16 -0.41 2.71 2.96
C GLY A 16 1.10 2.86 3.11
N LEU A 17 1.63 4.09 3.08
CA LEU A 17 3.06 4.34 3.29
C LEU A 17 3.51 3.99 4.71
N PHE A 18 2.65 4.21 5.72
CA PHE A 18 2.93 3.81 7.11
C PHE A 18 3.18 2.31 7.23
N GLU A 19 2.29 1.49 6.67
CA GLU A 19 2.41 0.03 6.68
C GLU A 19 3.61 -0.45 5.88
N SER A 20 3.82 0.09 4.67
CA SER A 20 4.89 -0.35 3.79
C SER A 20 6.29 -0.06 4.34
N VAL A 21 6.51 1.13 4.90
CA VAL A 21 7.82 1.50 5.44
C VAL A 21 8.11 0.77 6.73
N ARG A 22 7.13 0.66 7.61
CA ARG A 22 7.24 -0.08 8.87
C ARG A 22 7.59 -1.55 8.62
N GLY A 23 6.84 -2.21 7.74
CA GLY A 23 7.09 -3.61 7.36
C GLY A 23 8.48 -3.79 6.74
N LEU A 24 8.87 -2.92 5.81
CA LEU A 24 10.18 -2.97 5.18
C LEU A 24 11.33 -2.77 6.18
N ALA A 25 11.21 -1.80 7.08
CA ALA A 25 12.23 -1.53 8.08
C ALA A 25 12.41 -2.72 9.05
N LYS A 26 11.31 -3.34 9.49
CA LYS A 26 11.34 -4.57 10.28
C LYS A 26 11.98 -5.72 9.51
N ALA A 27 11.58 -5.94 8.25
CA ALA A 27 12.10 -7.01 7.40
C ALA A 27 13.61 -6.89 7.16
N VAL A 28 14.09 -5.67 6.87
CA VAL A 28 15.53 -5.41 6.69
C VAL A 28 16.30 -5.63 7.99
N THR A 29 15.72 -5.30 9.15
CA THR A 29 16.33 -5.59 10.45
C THR A 29 16.45 -7.09 10.71
N CYS A 30 15.42 -7.86 10.42
CA CYS A 30 15.46 -9.33 10.49
C CYS A 30 16.47 -9.93 9.53
N ALA A 31 16.75 -9.30 8.39
CA ALA A 31 17.78 -9.70 7.42
C ALA A 31 19.21 -9.25 7.81
N SER A 32 19.49 -9.05 9.11
CA SER A 32 20.82 -8.75 9.67
C SER A 32 21.36 -7.34 9.37
N ALA A 33 20.50 -6.35 9.14
CA ALA A 33 20.84 -4.94 9.13
C ALA A 33 20.32 -4.24 10.39
N SER A 34 20.90 -3.09 10.74
CA SER A 34 20.38 -2.22 11.80
C SER A 34 19.58 -1.10 11.15
N ALA A 35 18.30 -0.95 11.50
CA ALA A 35 17.44 0.11 11.00
C ALA A 35 17.19 1.20 12.05
N ARG A 36 17.26 2.47 11.63
CA ARG A 36 16.80 3.64 12.38
C ARG A 36 15.80 4.41 11.53
N VAL A 37 14.70 4.80 12.13
CA VAL A 37 13.63 5.53 11.43
C VAL A 37 13.66 6.99 11.85
N PHE A 38 13.59 7.88 10.86
CA PHE A 38 13.51 9.33 11.03
C PHE A 38 12.23 9.82 10.37
N GLY A 39 11.36 10.49 11.11
CA GLY A 39 10.10 10.92 10.54
C GLY A 39 9.54 12.18 11.17
N ILE A 40 8.61 12.80 10.45
CA ILE A 40 7.89 13.97 10.94
C ILE A 40 6.70 13.49 11.77
N SER A 41 6.53 14.11 12.95
CA SER A 41 5.39 13.82 13.82
C SER A 41 4.14 14.59 13.38
N ASP A 42 3.01 13.95 13.60
CA ASP A 42 1.65 14.46 13.39
C ASP A 42 0.76 14.12 14.59
N GLU A 43 -0.53 14.34 14.49
CA GLU A 43 -1.47 14.18 15.60
C GLU A 43 -1.63 12.73 16.07
N GLN A 44 -1.44 11.77 15.17
CA GLN A 44 -1.57 10.33 15.47
C GLN A 44 -0.24 9.68 15.88
N SER A 45 0.89 10.37 15.72
CA SER A 45 2.22 9.79 15.93
C SER A 45 2.39 9.22 17.34
N ALA A 46 1.86 9.88 18.37
CA ALA A 46 2.00 9.40 19.77
C ALA A 46 1.34 8.03 20.00
N VAL A 47 0.22 7.77 19.31
CA VAL A 47 -0.51 6.50 19.40
C VAL A 47 0.20 5.43 18.59
N ASP A 48 0.63 5.76 17.36
CA ASP A 48 1.12 4.78 16.40
C ASP A 48 2.61 4.43 16.57
N LEU A 49 3.38 5.16 17.40
CA LEU A 49 4.79 4.87 17.66
C LEU A 49 5.00 3.47 18.27
N GLN A 50 4.05 2.95 19.03
CA GLN A 50 4.13 1.58 19.56
C GLN A 50 4.20 0.51 18.48
N ASP A 51 3.57 0.75 17.32
CA ASP A 51 3.54 -0.22 16.22
C ASP A 51 4.89 -0.39 15.53
N TRP A 52 5.80 0.58 15.71
CA TRP A 52 7.17 0.50 15.17
C TRP A 52 8.09 -0.43 15.96
N GLN A 53 7.71 -0.84 17.18
CA GLN A 53 8.54 -1.75 17.97
C GLN A 53 8.93 -3.01 17.17
N PRO A 54 10.19 -3.50 17.28
CA PRO A 54 11.26 -3.04 18.15
C PRO A 54 12.21 -1.98 17.51
N LEU A 55 11.81 -1.30 16.44
CA LEU A 55 12.65 -0.33 15.73
C LEU A 55 12.88 0.94 16.54
N SER A 56 14.08 1.53 16.40
CA SER A 56 14.40 2.86 16.91
C SER A 56 13.79 3.92 15.98
N VAL A 57 12.87 4.72 16.49
CA VAL A 57 12.19 5.80 15.75
C VAL A 57 12.48 7.14 16.40
N GLU A 58 13.00 8.08 15.62
CA GLU A 58 13.15 9.48 16.01
C GLU A 58 12.14 10.34 15.26
N THR A 59 11.33 11.06 16.02
CA THR A 59 10.28 11.93 15.47
C THR A 59 10.61 13.40 15.67
N PHE A 60 10.25 14.22 14.68
CA PHE A 60 10.56 15.64 14.66
C PHE A 60 9.31 16.47 14.43
N GLN A 61 9.07 17.45 15.31
CA GLN A 61 7.96 18.37 15.16
C GLN A 61 8.20 19.29 13.96
N PRO A 62 7.22 19.42 13.04
CA PRO A 62 7.36 20.30 11.90
C PRO A 62 7.10 21.77 12.30
N GLN A 63 8.00 22.69 11.90
CA GLN A 63 7.74 24.11 11.94
C GLN A 63 6.84 24.59 10.79
N PHE A 64 6.81 23.84 9.67
CA PHE A 64 5.90 24.06 8.56
C PHE A 64 5.25 22.74 8.16
N ARG A 65 4.05 22.47 8.71
CA ARG A 65 3.33 21.19 8.59
C ARG A 65 3.08 20.78 7.13
N ALA A 66 2.62 21.71 6.28
CA ALA A 66 2.24 21.37 4.90
C ALA A 66 3.37 20.73 4.09
N TRP A 67 4.62 21.10 4.35
CA TRP A 67 5.81 20.56 3.68
C TRP A 67 6.57 19.53 4.54
N GLY A 68 6.24 19.45 5.84
CA GLY A 68 6.94 18.58 6.78
C GLY A 68 8.36 19.09 7.13
N TYR A 69 8.56 20.42 7.16
CA TYR A 69 9.86 21.00 7.47
C TYR A 69 10.14 20.95 8.97
N SER A 70 11.28 20.35 9.33
CA SER A 70 11.86 20.43 10.68
C SER A 70 13.35 20.76 10.58
N ASN A 71 13.77 21.77 11.32
CA ASN A 71 15.19 22.19 11.38
C ASN A 71 16.07 21.16 12.12
N GLN A 72 15.47 20.26 12.89
CA GLN A 72 16.16 19.22 13.66
C GLN A 72 16.40 17.93 12.86
N LEU A 73 15.57 17.64 11.83
CA LEU A 73 15.63 16.38 11.07
C LEU A 73 16.98 16.16 10.40
N ALA A 74 17.46 17.11 9.59
CA ALA A 74 18.70 16.97 8.86
C ALA A 74 19.95 16.91 9.80
N PRO A 75 20.06 17.70 10.87
CA PRO A 75 21.11 17.51 11.88
C PRO A 75 21.11 16.14 12.55
N ALA A 76 19.95 15.61 12.95
CA ALA A 76 19.85 14.29 13.56
C ALA A 76 20.32 13.18 12.60
N MET A 77 19.90 13.24 11.32
CA MET A 77 20.36 12.30 10.30
C MET A 77 21.89 12.40 10.07
N LEU A 78 22.47 13.60 10.11
CA LEU A 78 23.91 13.81 9.96
C LEU A 78 24.71 13.29 11.18
N GLY A 79 24.13 13.37 12.38
CA GLY A 79 24.70 12.80 13.61
C GLY A 79 24.56 11.30 13.72
N ALA A 80 23.69 10.70 12.93
CA ALA A 80 23.51 9.26 12.88
C ALA A 80 24.57 8.62 11.97
N ASP A 81 25.28 7.63 12.47
CA ASP A 81 26.28 6.89 11.68
C ASP A 81 25.60 5.84 10.77
N LEU A 82 25.00 6.32 9.67
CA LEU A 82 24.27 5.49 8.69
C LEU A 82 25.17 5.15 7.51
N ASP A 83 25.14 3.92 7.03
CA ASP A 83 25.84 3.50 5.81
C ASP A 83 25.07 3.90 4.55
N ILE A 84 23.74 3.79 4.60
CA ILE A 84 22.82 4.09 3.50
C ILE A 84 21.52 4.68 4.04
N LEU A 85 20.88 5.53 3.24
CA LEU A 85 19.55 6.09 3.55
C LEU A 85 18.49 5.54 2.60
N SER A 86 17.36 5.10 3.14
CA SER A 86 16.16 4.67 2.42
C SER A 86 15.09 5.77 2.59
N THR A 87 14.78 6.49 1.52
CA THR A 87 13.85 7.64 1.56
C THR A 87 12.53 7.27 0.89
N HIS A 88 11.42 7.55 1.56
CA HIS A 88 10.09 7.15 1.12
C HIS A 88 9.18 8.35 0.87
N GLY A 89 8.50 8.33 -0.29
CA GLY A 89 7.59 9.38 -0.72
C GLY A 89 8.29 10.62 -1.28
N LEU A 90 7.57 11.41 -2.05
CA LEU A 90 8.05 12.57 -2.79
C LEU A 90 7.37 13.86 -2.32
N TRP A 91 7.84 15.01 -2.83
CA TRP A 91 7.22 16.34 -2.73
C TRP A 91 7.22 16.96 -1.33
N LYS A 92 7.95 16.38 -0.38
CA LYS A 92 8.07 16.84 1.01
C LYS A 92 9.52 17.22 1.36
N TYR A 93 9.71 17.83 2.51
CA TYR A 93 11.04 18.24 2.98
C TYR A 93 12.03 17.06 3.10
N CYS A 94 11.55 15.84 3.29
CA CYS A 94 12.37 14.63 3.30
C CYS A 94 13.27 14.51 2.06
N SER A 95 12.80 14.90 0.87
CA SER A 95 13.61 14.94 -0.35
C SER A 95 14.81 15.88 -0.24
N VAL A 96 14.61 17.05 0.37
CA VAL A 96 15.69 18.03 0.59
C VAL A 96 16.64 17.56 1.70
N ALA A 97 16.11 16.95 2.77
CA ALA A 97 16.89 16.41 3.87
C ALA A 97 17.82 15.27 3.40
N SER A 98 17.32 14.35 2.56
CA SER A 98 18.11 13.27 1.95
C SER A 98 19.25 13.80 1.12
N GLN A 99 18.98 14.77 0.23
CA GLN A 99 20.03 15.39 -0.57
C GLN A 99 21.09 16.09 0.30
N ARG A 100 20.65 16.80 1.36
CA ARG A 100 21.58 17.47 2.29
C ARG A 100 22.46 16.45 3.00
N TRP A 101 21.87 15.36 3.45
CA TRP A 101 22.60 14.27 4.08
C TRP A 101 23.62 13.63 3.12
N HIS A 102 23.19 13.26 1.92
CA HIS A 102 24.06 12.69 0.88
C HIS A 102 25.24 13.59 0.56
N ARG A 103 25.00 14.89 0.33
CA ARG A 103 26.09 15.85 0.00
C ARG A 103 27.09 16.05 1.13
N ARG A 104 26.65 15.95 2.39
CA ARG A 104 27.51 16.15 3.56
C ARG A 104 28.30 14.92 3.93
N THR A 105 27.75 13.74 3.72
CA THR A 105 28.36 12.46 4.12
C THR A 105 29.07 11.76 2.96
N GLY A 106 28.71 12.06 1.70
CA GLY A 106 29.12 11.31 0.52
C GLY A 106 28.50 9.91 0.42
N ARG A 107 27.65 9.51 1.39
CA ARG A 107 27.03 8.18 1.45
C ARG A 107 25.82 8.09 0.52
N PRO A 108 25.53 6.92 -0.06
CA PRO A 108 24.43 6.71 -1.01
C PRO A 108 23.07 6.70 -0.34
N TYR A 109 22.03 6.93 -1.13
CA TYR A 109 20.64 6.70 -0.73
C TYR A 109 19.86 6.04 -1.84
N ILE A 110 18.83 5.28 -1.46
CA ILE A 110 17.80 4.74 -2.34
C ILE A 110 16.50 5.52 -2.14
N MET A 111 15.77 5.73 -3.24
CA MET A 111 14.51 6.46 -3.22
C MET A 111 13.34 5.55 -3.60
N HIS A 112 12.26 5.62 -2.84
CA HIS A 112 11.02 4.86 -3.02
C HIS A 112 9.87 5.83 -3.37
N PRO A 113 9.51 5.97 -4.66
CA PRO A 113 8.45 6.90 -5.10
C PRO A 113 7.04 6.49 -4.64
N GLU A 114 6.80 5.21 -4.37
CA GLU A 114 5.52 4.69 -3.84
C GLU A 114 4.30 5.10 -4.68
N GLY A 115 4.39 4.95 -6.00
CA GLY A 115 3.35 5.31 -6.95
C GLY A 115 3.21 6.81 -7.24
N MET A 116 4.01 7.68 -6.62
CA MET A 116 3.85 9.14 -6.75
C MET A 116 4.33 9.72 -8.09
N LEU A 117 4.99 8.92 -8.93
CA LEU A 117 5.39 9.27 -10.30
C LEU A 117 4.44 8.74 -11.37
N GLU A 118 3.38 8.05 -11.01
CA GLU A 118 2.33 7.65 -11.94
C GLU A 118 1.64 8.85 -12.57
N SER A 119 1.22 8.71 -13.84
CA SER A 119 0.60 9.80 -14.61
C SER A 119 -0.63 10.41 -13.92
N TRP A 120 -1.43 9.58 -13.23
CA TRP A 120 -2.57 10.07 -12.46
C TRP A 120 -2.11 10.89 -11.25
N ALA A 121 -1.12 10.40 -10.50
CA ALA A 121 -0.58 11.11 -9.34
C ALA A 121 0.04 12.45 -9.73
N LEU A 122 0.74 12.52 -10.86
CA LEU A 122 1.38 13.75 -11.35
C LEU A 122 0.36 14.81 -11.79
N ARG A 123 -0.81 14.41 -12.30
CA ARG A 123 -1.88 15.35 -12.67
C ARG A 123 -2.51 16.05 -11.45
N ASN A 124 -2.56 15.37 -10.31
CA ASN A 124 -3.08 15.97 -9.09
C ASN A 124 -2.12 17.02 -8.54
N ALA A 125 -2.57 18.28 -8.39
CA ALA A 125 -1.77 19.45 -8.03
C ALA A 125 -0.54 19.66 -8.94
N GLY A 126 -0.68 19.39 -10.24
CA GLY A 126 0.41 19.31 -11.22
C GLY A 126 1.32 20.53 -11.28
N TRP A 127 0.78 21.77 -11.15
CA TRP A 127 1.60 22.98 -11.16
C TRP A 127 2.53 23.06 -9.94
N LYS A 128 2.05 22.68 -8.73
CA LYS A 128 2.88 22.65 -7.51
C LYS A 128 3.99 21.62 -7.62
N LYS A 129 3.68 20.45 -8.20
CA LYS A 129 4.66 19.38 -8.42
C LYS A 129 5.70 19.77 -9.47
N ARG A 130 5.31 20.45 -10.57
CA ARG A 130 6.26 20.97 -11.56
C ARG A 130 7.24 21.97 -10.92
N PHE A 131 6.74 22.84 -10.06
CA PHE A 131 7.59 23.79 -9.35
C PHE A 131 8.54 23.07 -8.37
N ALA A 132 8.04 22.12 -7.60
CA ALA A 132 8.86 21.31 -6.70
C ALA A 132 9.89 20.46 -7.46
N ALA A 133 9.52 19.89 -8.62
CA ALA A 133 10.43 19.16 -9.50
C ALA A 133 11.64 20.02 -9.89
N LEU A 134 11.37 21.24 -10.39
CA LEU A 134 12.42 22.18 -10.81
C LEU A 134 13.32 22.59 -9.64
N LEU A 135 12.75 22.85 -8.47
CA LEU A 135 13.50 23.38 -7.33
C LEU A 135 14.37 22.32 -6.63
N TYR A 136 13.85 21.11 -6.41
CA TYR A 136 14.56 20.10 -5.60
C TYR A 136 14.29 18.64 -5.98
N GLU A 137 13.08 18.27 -6.44
CA GLU A 137 12.70 16.87 -6.53
C GLU A 137 13.43 16.12 -7.65
N ASP A 138 13.56 16.74 -8.84
CA ASP A 138 14.29 16.15 -9.97
C ASP A 138 15.75 15.88 -9.61
N ARG A 139 16.37 16.82 -8.88
CA ARG A 139 17.74 16.64 -8.42
C ARG A 139 17.82 15.54 -7.37
N HIS A 140 16.83 15.45 -6.48
CA HIS A 140 16.75 14.37 -5.49
C HIS A 140 16.65 13.02 -6.18
N LEU A 141 15.73 12.86 -7.12
CA LEU A 141 15.56 11.63 -7.89
C LEU A 141 16.83 11.23 -8.64
N ARG A 142 17.45 12.17 -9.38
CA ARG A 142 18.67 11.89 -10.16
C ARG A 142 19.90 11.57 -9.33
N SER A 143 19.97 12.06 -8.08
CA SER A 143 21.11 11.82 -7.18
C SER A 143 20.98 10.50 -6.41
N ALA A 144 19.83 9.83 -6.43
CA ALA A 144 19.65 8.53 -5.79
C ALA A 144 20.52 7.45 -6.47
N ALA A 145 21.17 6.61 -5.69
CA ALA A 145 21.97 5.50 -6.21
C ALA A 145 21.12 4.45 -6.91
N CYS A 146 19.87 4.29 -6.45
CA CYS A 146 18.86 3.40 -7.05
C CYS A 146 17.47 3.95 -6.74
N LEU A 147 16.49 3.65 -7.60
CA LEU A 147 15.06 3.90 -7.35
C LEU A 147 14.37 2.55 -7.15
N ARG A 148 13.49 2.43 -6.15
CA ARG A 148 12.69 1.23 -5.98
C ARG A 148 11.33 1.41 -6.62
N ALA A 149 10.94 0.49 -7.46
CA ALA A 149 9.58 0.33 -7.98
C ALA A 149 8.91 -0.87 -7.29
N LEU A 150 7.63 -0.75 -6.97
CA LEU A 150 6.84 -1.83 -6.35
C LEU A 150 6.41 -2.89 -7.37
N CYS A 151 6.31 -2.49 -8.64
CA CYS A 151 5.92 -3.34 -9.77
C CYS A 151 6.51 -2.80 -11.09
N GLU A 152 6.37 -3.58 -12.17
CA GLU A 152 6.85 -3.19 -13.50
C GLU A 152 6.20 -1.90 -14.03
N ALA A 153 4.90 -1.70 -13.75
CA ALA A 153 4.18 -0.50 -14.17
C ALA A 153 4.75 0.76 -13.50
N GLU A 154 5.14 0.67 -12.23
CA GLU A 154 5.82 1.77 -11.54
C GLU A 154 7.22 2.01 -12.11
N ALA A 155 7.98 0.95 -12.40
CA ALA A 155 9.28 1.09 -13.06
C ALA A 155 9.16 1.81 -14.41
N GLN A 156 8.14 1.49 -15.21
CA GLN A 156 7.84 2.20 -16.45
C GLN A 156 7.44 3.66 -16.21
N SER A 157 6.68 3.94 -15.16
CA SER A 157 6.30 5.31 -14.78
C SER A 157 7.52 6.14 -14.39
N ILE A 158 8.46 5.57 -13.64
CA ILE A 158 9.74 6.18 -13.28
C ILE A 158 10.57 6.48 -14.54
N ARG A 159 10.67 5.55 -15.48
CA ARG A 159 11.36 5.76 -16.77
C ARG A 159 10.66 6.84 -17.62
N SER A 160 9.34 6.83 -17.68
CA SER A 160 8.54 7.82 -18.42
C SER A 160 8.65 9.23 -17.81
N TYR A 161 8.89 9.33 -16.50
CA TYR A 161 9.21 10.61 -15.86
C TYR A 161 10.60 11.15 -16.24
N GLY A 162 11.46 10.33 -16.85
CA GLY A 162 12.78 10.73 -17.36
C GLY A 162 13.95 10.34 -16.45
N MET A 163 13.74 9.44 -15.50
CA MET A 163 14.81 8.93 -14.64
C MET A 163 15.60 7.83 -15.34
N ARG A 164 16.93 7.88 -15.22
CA ARG A 164 17.89 6.92 -15.81
C ARG A 164 18.68 6.13 -14.77
N ASN A 165 18.44 6.37 -13.48
CA ASN A 165 19.07 5.64 -12.38
C ASN A 165 18.78 4.13 -12.49
N PRO A 166 19.61 3.27 -11.92
CA PRO A 166 19.21 1.88 -11.66
C PRO A 166 17.86 1.82 -10.96
N ILE A 167 17.01 0.87 -11.34
CA ILE A 167 15.71 0.62 -10.71
C ILE A 167 15.70 -0.80 -10.16
N CYS A 168 15.42 -0.98 -8.86
CA CYS A 168 15.09 -2.30 -8.34
C CYS A 168 13.56 -2.47 -8.31
N VAL A 169 13.06 -3.56 -8.89
CA VAL A 169 11.65 -3.91 -8.85
C VAL A 169 11.45 -4.91 -7.72
N ILE A 170 10.99 -4.39 -6.57
CA ILE A 170 10.78 -5.17 -5.35
C ILE A 170 9.44 -4.72 -4.75
N PRO A 171 8.45 -5.61 -4.64
CA PRO A 171 7.12 -5.26 -4.12
C PRO A 171 7.14 -4.97 -2.61
N ASN A 172 6.04 -4.50 -2.07
CA ASN A 172 5.79 -4.53 -0.64
C ASN A 172 5.52 -5.95 -0.19
N GLY A 173 5.86 -6.25 1.07
CA GLY A 173 5.54 -7.50 1.70
C GLY A 173 4.27 -7.42 2.54
N VAL A 174 3.85 -8.57 3.02
CA VAL A 174 2.81 -8.72 4.03
C VAL A 174 3.15 -9.91 4.94
N ASP A 175 2.69 -9.86 6.18
CA ASP A 175 2.76 -10.99 7.10
C ASP A 175 1.63 -12.00 6.79
N LEU A 176 1.92 -13.29 6.91
CA LEU A 176 0.89 -14.31 6.78
C LEU A 176 -0.01 -14.27 8.02
N ALA A 177 -1.32 -14.15 7.81
CA ALA A 177 -2.29 -14.19 8.89
C ALA A 177 -2.28 -15.56 9.60
N ASP A 178 -2.46 -15.56 10.90
CA ASP A 178 -2.73 -16.78 11.65
C ASP A 178 -4.19 -17.20 11.41
N LEU A 179 -4.40 -18.30 10.71
CA LEU A 179 -5.72 -18.83 10.39
C LEU A 179 -6.31 -19.71 11.53
N SER A 180 -5.53 -20.00 12.57
CA SER A 180 -6.00 -20.78 13.74
C SER A 180 -6.82 -19.92 14.71
N GLU A 181 -6.60 -18.63 14.73
CA GLU A 181 -7.39 -17.68 15.50
C GLU A 181 -8.67 -17.30 14.75
N THR A 182 -9.83 -17.54 15.38
CA THR A 182 -11.10 -17.00 14.86
C THR A 182 -11.20 -15.54 15.30
N PRO A 183 -11.05 -14.59 14.39
CA PRO A 183 -11.09 -13.17 14.74
C PRO A 183 -12.48 -12.81 15.28
N LYS A 184 -12.52 -12.22 16.47
CA LYS A 184 -13.75 -11.65 17.02
C LYS A 184 -13.87 -10.22 16.55
N LEU A 185 -14.53 -10.01 15.42
CA LEU A 185 -15.05 -8.67 15.12
C LEU A 185 -16.05 -8.29 16.22
N GLN A 186 -16.00 -7.06 16.71
CA GLN A 186 -17.01 -6.62 17.67
C GLN A 186 -18.40 -6.83 17.04
N ALA A 187 -19.23 -7.60 17.73
CA ALA A 187 -20.42 -8.30 17.24
C ALA A 187 -21.53 -7.47 16.57
N HIS A 188 -21.31 -6.19 16.30
CA HIS A 188 -22.33 -5.30 15.72
C HIS A 188 -22.15 -5.00 14.22
N ALA A 189 -21.03 -5.39 13.60
CA ALA A 189 -20.80 -5.07 12.19
C ALA A 189 -21.44 -6.06 11.21
N PHE A 190 -21.60 -7.33 11.60
CA PHE A 190 -22.16 -8.39 10.74
C PHE A 190 -23.04 -9.31 11.59
N ALA A 191 -24.27 -8.85 11.88
CA ALA A 191 -25.19 -9.54 12.79
C ALA A 191 -26.00 -10.65 12.13
N ASP A 192 -25.75 -10.97 10.86
CA ASP A 192 -26.49 -11.99 10.11
C ASP A 192 -25.56 -13.03 9.45
N ASP A 193 -26.14 -14.17 9.05
CA ASP A 193 -25.40 -15.29 8.45
C ASP A 193 -25.02 -15.07 6.98
N ARG A 194 -25.19 -13.85 6.43
CA ARG A 194 -24.89 -13.54 5.04
C ARG A 194 -23.39 -13.53 4.76
N LYS A 195 -23.04 -13.90 3.54
CA LYS A 195 -21.66 -13.84 3.05
C LYS A 195 -21.21 -12.39 2.86
N ILE A 196 -19.96 -12.11 3.18
CA ILE A 196 -19.40 -10.74 3.16
C ILE A 196 -18.45 -10.59 1.99
N LEU A 197 -18.77 -9.68 1.07
CA LEU A 197 -17.84 -9.14 0.09
C LEU A 197 -17.23 -7.85 0.66
N LEU A 198 -15.96 -7.89 1.01
CA LEU A 198 -15.27 -6.76 1.63
C LEU A 198 -14.60 -5.87 0.58
N TYR A 199 -14.81 -4.57 0.68
CA TYR A 199 -13.90 -3.55 0.17
C TYR A 199 -13.18 -2.92 1.36
N LEU A 200 -11.85 -2.81 1.27
CA LEU A 200 -11.04 -2.15 2.29
C LEU A 200 -10.04 -1.18 1.64
N GLY A 201 -10.14 0.09 2.02
CA GLY A 201 -9.25 1.13 1.50
C GLY A 201 -9.88 2.52 1.55
N ARG A 202 -9.10 3.53 1.21
CA ARG A 202 -9.53 4.91 1.18
C ARG A 202 -10.75 5.11 0.27
N LEU A 203 -11.76 5.83 0.76
CA LEU A 203 -12.93 6.19 -0.06
C LEU A 203 -12.56 7.36 -0.98
N HIS A 204 -12.28 7.06 -2.23
CA HIS A 204 -11.80 8.01 -3.21
C HIS A 204 -12.27 7.61 -4.62
N PRO A 205 -12.62 8.55 -5.53
CA PRO A 205 -13.08 8.23 -6.89
C PRO A 205 -12.20 7.26 -7.67
N LYS A 206 -10.85 7.33 -7.47
CA LYS A 206 -9.88 6.38 -8.04
C LYS A 206 -10.18 4.91 -7.71
N LYS A 207 -10.85 4.65 -6.59
CA LYS A 207 -11.20 3.31 -6.12
C LYS A 207 -12.48 2.76 -6.77
N ASN A 208 -13.17 3.59 -7.55
CA ASN A 208 -14.29 3.21 -8.42
C ASN A 208 -15.51 2.61 -7.70
N LEU A 209 -15.72 3.01 -6.43
CA LEU A 209 -16.79 2.47 -5.60
C LEU A 209 -18.19 2.81 -6.10
N ALA A 210 -18.35 3.97 -6.77
CA ALA A 210 -19.63 4.32 -7.39
C ALA A 210 -20.04 3.28 -8.46
N ASN A 211 -19.09 2.82 -9.28
CA ASN A 211 -19.38 1.76 -10.26
C ASN A 211 -19.59 0.40 -9.59
N LEU A 212 -18.93 0.12 -8.47
CA LEU A 212 -19.19 -1.08 -7.69
C LEU A 212 -20.65 -1.10 -7.16
N ILE A 213 -21.15 0.01 -6.62
CA ILE A 213 -22.54 0.12 -6.16
C ILE A 213 -23.52 -0.01 -7.34
N ARG A 214 -23.20 0.57 -8.52
CA ARG A 214 -24.00 0.38 -9.75
C ARG A 214 -24.00 -1.07 -10.21
N ALA A 215 -22.87 -1.75 -10.15
CA ALA A 215 -22.73 -3.18 -10.46
C ALA A 215 -23.53 -4.04 -9.48
N TRP A 216 -23.52 -3.68 -8.18
CA TRP A 216 -24.33 -4.35 -7.16
C TRP A 216 -25.82 -4.29 -7.49
N LYS A 217 -26.30 -3.17 -8.06
CA LYS A 217 -27.67 -3.05 -8.56
C LYS A 217 -27.97 -3.98 -9.75
N GLN A 218 -27.00 -4.19 -10.62
CA GLN A 218 -27.17 -5.07 -11.81
C GLN A 218 -27.13 -6.56 -11.46
N THR A 219 -26.63 -6.90 -10.26
CA THR A 219 -26.61 -8.29 -9.78
C THR A 219 -28.00 -8.70 -9.32
N PRO A 220 -28.62 -9.76 -9.87
CA PRO A 220 -29.98 -10.19 -9.51
C PRO A 220 -30.15 -10.49 -8.02
N ASP A 221 -31.32 -10.19 -7.46
CA ASP A 221 -31.63 -10.43 -6.05
C ASP A 221 -31.50 -11.90 -5.66
N SER A 222 -31.87 -12.81 -6.55
CA SER A 222 -31.71 -14.27 -6.36
C SER A 222 -30.27 -14.73 -6.14
N HIS A 223 -29.31 -13.94 -6.59
CA HIS A 223 -27.88 -14.21 -6.40
C HIS A 223 -27.31 -13.38 -5.24
N ARG A 224 -27.79 -12.13 -5.08
CA ARG A 224 -27.29 -11.18 -4.09
C ARG A 224 -27.82 -11.42 -2.67
N GLY A 225 -28.98 -12.09 -2.51
CA GLY A 225 -29.73 -12.18 -1.24
C GLY A 225 -28.91 -12.69 -0.06
N ASP A 226 -27.95 -13.58 -0.31
CA ASP A 226 -27.07 -14.16 0.72
C ASP A 226 -25.78 -13.37 0.92
N TRP A 227 -25.65 -12.18 0.31
CA TRP A 227 -24.41 -11.41 0.38
C TRP A 227 -24.63 -9.99 0.88
N VAL A 228 -23.61 -9.47 1.58
CA VAL A 228 -23.47 -8.06 1.97
C VAL A 228 -22.20 -7.50 1.36
N LEU A 229 -22.29 -6.34 0.74
CA LEU A 229 -21.13 -5.54 0.34
C LEU A 229 -20.74 -4.65 1.52
N ALA A 230 -19.63 -4.99 2.17
CA ALA A 230 -19.06 -4.24 3.28
C ALA A 230 -17.98 -3.27 2.76
N ILE A 231 -18.17 -1.98 2.95
CA ILE A 231 -17.25 -0.92 2.52
C ILE A 231 -16.55 -0.35 3.76
N ALA A 232 -15.27 -0.67 3.91
CA ALA A 232 -14.42 -0.19 5.00
C ALA A 232 -13.37 0.80 4.51
N GLY A 233 -13.21 1.92 5.20
CA GLY A 233 -12.17 2.89 4.90
C GLY A 233 -12.49 4.30 5.38
N TRP A 234 -11.49 5.15 5.28
CA TRP A 234 -11.65 6.56 5.65
C TRP A 234 -12.04 7.40 4.44
N ASP A 235 -12.91 8.35 4.69
CA ASP A 235 -13.35 9.30 3.67
C ASP A 235 -12.26 10.32 3.33
N GLN A 236 -12.16 10.63 2.07
CA GLN A 236 -11.35 11.73 1.59
C GLN A 236 -12.22 12.70 0.79
N ALA A 237 -12.40 13.88 1.32
CA ALA A 237 -13.08 15.00 0.67
C ALA A 237 -14.62 14.82 0.50
N GLY A 238 -15.29 14.08 1.38
CA GLY A 238 -16.75 13.96 1.37
C GLY A 238 -17.32 12.89 0.42
N TYR A 239 -16.47 12.04 -0.16
CA TYR A 239 -16.89 11.03 -1.14
C TYR A 239 -17.79 9.95 -0.52
N GLU A 240 -17.65 9.66 0.77
CA GLU A 240 -18.52 8.72 1.49
C GLU A 240 -20.00 9.16 1.43
N HIS A 241 -20.24 10.48 1.55
CA HIS A 241 -21.59 11.01 1.45
C HIS A 241 -22.26 10.70 0.11
N GLU A 242 -21.52 10.88 -0.99
CA GLU A 242 -21.99 10.56 -2.34
C GLU A 242 -22.30 9.06 -2.49
N LEU A 243 -21.44 8.19 -1.98
CA LEU A 243 -21.63 6.74 -2.02
C LEU A 243 -22.84 6.30 -1.19
N LYS A 244 -23.01 6.85 0.00
CA LYS A 244 -24.19 6.59 0.85
C LYS A 244 -25.48 7.09 0.21
N GLN A 245 -25.45 8.24 -0.48
CA GLN A 245 -26.60 8.73 -1.21
C GLN A 245 -26.95 7.79 -2.36
N LEU A 246 -25.99 7.38 -3.17
CA LEU A 246 -26.18 6.43 -4.27
C LEU A 246 -26.77 5.09 -3.77
N THR A 247 -26.32 4.62 -2.61
CA THR A 247 -26.85 3.40 -1.96
C THR A 247 -28.31 3.56 -1.57
N ARG A 248 -28.70 4.70 -0.99
CA ARG A 248 -30.11 5.01 -0.65
C ARG A 248 -30.99 5.11 -1.88
N ASP A 249 -30.51 5.81 -2.93
CA ASP A 249 -31.26 6.01 -4.18
C ASP A 249 -31.57 4.67 -4.88
N TYR A 250 -30.74 3.67 -4.65
CA TYR A 250 -30.94 2.31 -5.17
C TYR A 250 -31.67 1.37 -4.20
N GLY A 251 -31.94 1.80 -2.96
CA GLY A 251 -32.63 0.98 -1.96
C GLY A 251 -31.79 -0.15 -1.37
N PHE A 252 -30.46 0.01 -1.30
CA PHE A 252 -29.51 -1.04 -0.85
C PHE A 252 -28.97 -0.85 0.55
N THR A 253 -29.63 -0.09 1.40
CA THR A 253 -29.19 0.19 2.77
C THR A 253 -28.98 -1.07 3.63
N ASP A 254 -29.69 -2.16 3.32
CA ASP A 254 -29.59 -3.43 4.05
C ASP A 254 -28.48 -4.34 3.49
N SER A 255 -28.09 -4.18 2.23
CA SER A 255 -27.11 -5.05 1.57
C SER A 255 -25.76 -4.35 1.27
N VAL A 256 -25.64 -3.04 1.47
CA VAL A 256 -24.40 -2.28 1.36
C VAL A 256 -24.16 -1.54 2.68
N GLN A 257 -23.13 -1.94 3.39
CA GLN A 257 -22.81 -1.43 4.72
C GLN A 257 -21.51 -0.65 4.71
N PHE A 258 -21.48 0.53 5.34
CA PHE A 258 -20.30 1.36 5.51
C PHE A 258 -19.77 1.21 6.94
N LEU A 259 -18.57 0.64 7.08
CA LEU A 259 -17.98 0.27 8.38
C LEU A 259 -17.09 1.38 8.96
N GLY A 260 -16.81 2.44 8.18
CA GLY A 260 -15.77 3.40 8.56
C GLY A 260 -14.35 2.83 8.43
N PRO A 261 -13.33 3.53 8.95
CA PRO A 261 -11.95 3.08 8.88
C PRO A 261 -11.68 1.93 9.84
N LEU A 262 -10.99 0.89 9.36
CA LEU A 262 -10.55 -0.26 10.15
C LEU A 262 -9.01 -0.29 10.21
N PHE A 263 -8.47 -0.51 11.42
CA PHE A 263 -7.03 -0.60 11.69
C PHE A 263 -6.73 -1.75 12.66
N GLY A 264 -5.48 -2.26 12.64
CA GLY A 264 -5.01 -3.28 13.58
C GLY A 264 -5.95 -4.49 13.64
N GLN A 265 -6.34 -4.89 14.84
CA GLN A 265 -7.17 -6.08 15.09
C GLN A 265 -8.54 -6.03 14.40
N ASP A 266 -9.17 -4.86 14.26
CA ASP A 266 -10.44 -4.74 13.56
C ASP A 266 -10.28 -5.00 12.06
N LYS A 267 -9.17 -4.56 11.46
CA LYS A 267 -8.81 -4.87 10.07
C LYS A 267 -8.56 -6.36 9.88
N ASP A 268 -7.79 -6.98 10.77
CA ASP A 268 -7.48 -8.41 10.71
C ASP A 268 -8.76 -9.24 10.89
N ALA A 269 -9.64 -8.83 11.79
CA ALA A 269 -10.94 -9.44 11.98
C ALA A 269 -11.83 -9.34 10.74
N ALA A 270 -11.84 -8.19 10.05
CA ALA A 270 -12.60 -8.02 8.81
C ALA A 270 -12.11 -8.98 7.71
N TYR A 271 -10.79 -9.16 7.55
CA TYR A 271 -10.27 -10.20 6.66
C TYR A 271 -10.62 -11.61 7.13
N GLY A 272 -10.59 -11.87 8.43
CA GLY A 272 -10.96 -13.19 8.98
C GLY A 272 -12.39 -13.60 8.62
N VAL A 273 -13.36 -12.70 8.76
CA VAL A 273 -14.79 -12.99 8.56
C VAL A 273 -15.27 -12.81 7.13
N CYS A 274 -14.58 -12.03 6.28
CA CYS A 274 -15.03 -11.84 4.90
C CYS A 274 -14.90 -13.14 4.09
N HIS A 275 -15.73 -13.24 3.04
CA HIS A 275 -15.76 -14.38 2.13
C HIS A 275 -14.98 -14.10 0.84
N ALA A 276 -14.81 -12.82 0.49
CA ALA A 276 -13.98 -12.36 -0.61
C ALA A 276 -13.63 -10.88 -0.43
N LEU A 277 -12.53 -10.44 -1.07
CA LEU A 277 -12.21 -9.01 -1.23
C LEU A 277 -12.53 -8.56 -2.65
N ILE A 278 -13.00 -7.31 -2.79
CA ILE A 278 -13.13 -6.65 -4.10
C ILE A 278 -12.37 -5.33 -4.15
N LEU A 279 -11.58 -5.14 -5.22
CA LEU A 279 -10.85 -3.90 -5.48
C LEU A 279 -11.00 -3.48 -6.95
N PRO A 280 -12.07 -2.71 -7.30
CA PRO A 280 -12.38 -2.31 -8.67
C PRO A 280 -11.65 -1.05 -9.12
N SER A 281 -10.45 -0.81 -8.59
CA SER A 281 -9.69 0.43 -8.75
C SER A 281 -9.38 0.77 -10.20
N LEU A 282 -9.31 2.07 -10.50
CA LEU A 282 -8.91 2.63 -11.80
C LEU A 282 -7.39 2.78 -11.94
N SER A 283 -6.65 2.71 -10.86
CA SER A 283 -5.18 2.76 -10.83
C SER A 283 -4.69 2.48 -9.40
N GLU A 284 -3.69 1.64 -9.26
CA GLU A 284 -2.95 1.35 -8.03
C GLU A 284 -1.45 1.34 -8.31
N GLY A 285 -0.64 1.58 -7.27
CA GLY A 285 0.77 1.21 -7.31
C GLY A 285 0.89 -0.31 -7.06
N LEU A 286 0.82 -0.68 -5.80
CA LEU A 286 0.68 -2.08 -5.35
C LEU A 286 -0.28 -2.09 -4.14
N PRO A 287 -1.51 -2.60 -4.28
CA PRO A 287 -2.50 -2.54 -3.22
C PRO A 287 -2.19 -3.56 -2.11
N ILE A 288 -1.73 -3.09 -0.96
CA ILE A 288 -1.44 -3.94 0.21
C ILE A 288 -2.69 -4.73 0.63
N THR A 289 -3.88 -4.15 0.51
CA THR A 289 -5.15 -4.80 0.87
C THR A 289 -5.41 -6.10 0.10
N VAL A 290 -4.93 -6.21 -1.13
CA VAL A 290 -4.98 -7.47 -1.91
C VAL A 290 -4.02 -8.49 -1.33
N LEU A 291 -2.80 -8.08 -0.98
CA LEU A 291 -1.82 -8.98 -0.36
C LEU A 291 -2.30 -9.48 1.01
N GLU A 292 -2.91 -8.60 1.81
CA GLU A 292 -3.49 -8.94 3.12
C GLU A 292 -4.66 -9.92 2.99
N ALA A 293 -5.54 -9.72 2.00
CA ALA A 293 -6.62 -10.67 1.70
C ALA A 293 -6.08 -12.05 1.31
N TRP A 294 -5.08 -12.09 0.42
CA TRP A 294 -4.42 -13.35 0.08
C TRP A 294 -3.69 -13.97 1.26
N ALA A 295 -3.02 -13.17 2.11
CA ALA A 295 -2.40 -13.66 3.35
C ALA A 295 -3.41 -14.33 4.28
N SER A 296 -4.66 -13.86 4.25
CA SER A 296 -5.81 -14.41 4.99
C SER A 296 -6.57 -15.49 4.21
N ALA A 297 -5.98 -16.04 3.14
CA ALA A 297 -6.59 -17.06 2.27
C ALA A 297 -7.96 -16.64 1.70
N LYS A 298 -8.16 -15.36 1.37
CA LYS A 298 -9.42 -14.88 0.78
C LYS A 298 -9.29 -14.73 -0.74
N PRO A 299 -10.30 -15.17 -1.51
CA PRO A 299 -10.36 -14.89 -2.93
C PRO A 299 -10.51 -13.39 -3.18
N VAL A 300 -9.91 -12.90 -4.26
CA VAL A 300 -9.92 -11.48 -4.60
C VAL A 300 -10.54 -11.27 -5.97
N LEU A 301 -11.44 -10.27 -6.07
CA LEU A 301 -11.86 -9.69 -7.35
C LEU A 301 -11.10 -8.39 -7.55
N MET A 302 -10.36 -8.25 -8.62
CA MET A 302 -9.61 -7.02 -8.87
C MET A 302 -9.48 -6.71 -10.36
N THR A 303 -9.25 -5.43 -10.65
CA THR A 303 -8.93 -4.95 -12.00
C THR A 303 -7.44 -5.19 -12.32
N ARG A 304 -7.09 -5.13 -13.59
CA ARG A 304 -5.66 -5.19 -14.03
C ARG A 304 -4.85 -4.01 -13.52
N GLU A 305 -5.51 -2.90 -13.27
CA GLU A 305 -4.96 -1.65 -12.74
C GLU A 305 -4.46 -1.77 -11.30
N CYS A 306 -4.69 -2.93 -10.65
CA CYS A 306 -4.08 -3.31 -9.36
C CYS A 306 -2.60 -3.73 -9.48
N ASN A 307 -2.06 -3.92 -10.70
CA ASN A 307 -0.65 -4.22 -10.95
C ASN A 307 -0.13 -5.50 -10.25
N LEU A 308 -1.00 -6.51 -10.11
CA LEU A 308 -0.71 -7.82 -9.53
C LEU A 308 -1.05 -8.95 -10.54
N PRO A 309 -0.38 -8.98 -11.73
CA PRO A 309 -0.66 -9.98 -12.76
C PRO A 309 -0.41 -11.42 -12.28
N GLU A 310 0.47 -11.60 -11.29
CA GLU A 310 0.74 -12.89 -10.67
C GLU A 310 -0.52 -13.54 -10.08
N GLY A 311 -1.40 -12.73 -9.48
CA GLY A 311 -2.66 -13.22 -8.93
C GLY A 311 -3.55 -13.87 -9.97
N PHE A 312 -3.62 -13.29 -11.17
CA PHE A 312 -4.34 -13.88 -12.30
C PHE A 312 -3.64 -15.14 -12.84
N ALA A 313 -2.32 -15.09 -12.97
CA ALA A 313 -1.53 -16.18 -13.53
C ALA A 313 -1.65 -17.47 -12.72
N VAL A 314 -1.76 -17.38 -11.37
CA VAL A 314 -1.91 -18.55 -10.50
C VAL A 314 -3.39 -18.84 -10.14
N GLY A 315 -4.34 -18.06 -10.66
CA GLY A 315 -5.77 -18.21 -10.35
C GLY A 315 -6.12 -17.85 -8.90
N ALA A 316 -5.38 -16.92 -8.29
CA ALA A 316 -5.64 -16.37 -6.95
C ALA A 316 -6.59 -15.16 -6.99
N ALA A 317 -6.92 -14.66 -8.17
CA ALA A 317 -7.84 -13.56 -8.36
C ALA A 317 -8.77 -13.79 -9.54
N LEU A 318 -10.01 -13.29 -9.39
CA LEU A 318 -10.98 -13.13 -10.45
C LEU A 318 -10.75 -11.75 -11.09
N GLN A 319 -10.54 -11.72 -12.40
CA GLN A 319 -10.36 -10.47 -13.11
C GLN A 319 -11.71 -9.81 -13.35
N ILE A 320 -11.84 -8.54 -12.99
CA ILE A 320 -12.96 -7.67 -13.33
C ILE A 320 -12.47 -6.48 -14.17
N GLY A 321 -13.39 -5.86 -14.91
CA GLY A 321 -13.12 -4.57 -15.53
C GLY A 321 -13.50 -3.40 -14.64
N THR A 322 -13.54 -2.21 -15.20
CA THR A 322 -13.84 -0.97 -14.46
C THR A 322 -15.26 -0.46 -14.69
N ALA A 323 -15.95 -0.93 -15.72
CA ALA A 323 -17.34 -0.59 -15.99
C ALA A 323 -18.30 -1.38 -15.08
N PRO A 324 -19.48 -0.81 -14.74
CA PRO A 324 -20.43 -1.50 -13.87
C PRO A 324 -20.83 -2.90 -14.36
N GLU A 325 -20.98 -3.08 -15.67
CA GLU A 325 -21.37 -4.34 -16.30
C GLU A 325 -20.29 -5.41 -16.15
N GLU A 326 -19.03 -5.01 -16.28
CA GLU A 326 -17.86 -5.90 -16.12
C GLU A 326 -17.66 -6.30 -14.65
N ILE A 327 -17.87 -5.36 -13.73
CA ILE A 327 -17.84 -5.65 -12.29
C ILE A 327 -19.00 -6.59 -11.94
N ALA A 328 -20.22 -6.36 -12.45
CA ALA A 328 -21.39 -7.22 -12.21
C ALA A 328 -21.18 -8.65 -12.72
N ALA A 329 -20.52 -8.81 -13.87
CA ALA A 329 -20.14 -10.13 -14.39
C ALA A 329 -19.19 -10.88 -13.43
N GLY A 330 -18.20 -10.19 -12.87
CA GLY A 330 -17.30 -10.77 -11.87
C GLY A 330 -18.00 -11.08 -10.55
N LEU A 331 -18.93 -10.23 -10.10
CA LEU A 331 -19.77 -10.49 -8.93
C LEU A 331 -20.59 -11.77 -9.11
N LYS A 332 -21.24 -11.91 -10.28
CA LYS A 332 -21.98 -13.12 -10.62
C LYS A 332 -21.09 -14.35 -10.56
N GLN A 333 -19.91 -14.31 -11.17
CA GLN A 333 -18.95 -15.41 -11.13
C GLN A 333 -18.59 -15.80 -9.69
N LEU A 334 -18.26 -14.83 -8.82
CA LEU A 334 -17.95 -15.08 -7.41
C LEU A 334 -19.10 -15.76 -6.66
N ILE A 335 -20.32 -15.25 -6.86
CA ILE A 335 -21.53 -15.69 -6.15
C ILE A 335 -21.90 -17.13 -6.54
N GLU A 336 -21.76 -17.47 -7.83
CA GLU A 336 -22.04 -18.79 -8.37
C GLU A 336 -20.97 -19.84 -8.00
N MET A 337 -19.79 -19.44 -7.51
CA MET A 337 -18.76 -20.38 -7.06
C MET A 337 -19.22 -21.13 -5.80
N SER A 338 -18.85 -22.40 -5.70
CA SER A 338 -18.95 -23.15 -4.46
C SER A 338 -18.03 -22.59 -3.36
N ASP A 339 -18.30 -22.90 -2.10
CA ASP A 339 -17.41 -22.49 -1.00
C ASP A 339 -16.02 -23.13 -1.13
N ASP A 340 -15.94 -24.36 -1.66
CA ASP A 340 -14.68 -25.05 -1.91
C ASP A 340 -13.87 -24.39 -3.03
N ASP A 341 -14.52 -23.95 -4.12
CA ASP A 341 -13.83 -23.21 -5.19
C ASP A 341 -13.32 -21.86 -4.70
N ARG A 342 -14.11 -21.12 -3.91
CA ARG A 342 -13.66 -19.86 -3.29
C ARG A 342 -12.46 -20.10 -2.37
N ARG A 343 -12.49 -21.14 -1.56
CA ARG A 343 -11.38 -21.53 -0.68
C ARG A 343 -10.14 -21.84 -1.50
N ALA A 344 -10.26 -22.65 -2.56
CA ALA A 344 -9.14 -22.98 -3.44
C ALA A 344 -8.50 -21.76 -4.10
N VAL A 345 -9.29 -20.73 -4.50
CA VAL A 345 -8.77 -19.45 -4.99
C VAL A 345 -7.99 -18.72 -3.90
N GLY A 346 -8.52 -18.65 -2.69
CA GLY A 346 -7.86 -18.02 -1.55
C GLY A 346 -6.53 -18.70 -1.16
N ASP A 347 -6.50 -20.03 -1.15
CA ASP A 347 -5.31 -20.84 -0.82
C ASP A 347 -4.17 -20.61 -1.84
N ARG A 348 -4.51 -20.47 -3.13
CA ARG A 348 -3.53 -20.06 -4.15
C ARG A 348 -2.98 -18.66 -3.88
N GLY A 349 -3.82 -17.73 -3.42
CA GLY A 349 -3.40 -16.40 -3.01
C GLY A 349 -2.43 -16.44 -1.84
N ARG A 350 -2.75 -17.22 -0.80
CA ARG A 350 -1.87 -17.40 0.36
C ARG A 350 -0.52 -18.01 -0.02
N THR A 351 -0.53 -19.01 -0.88
CA THR A 351 0.71 -19.61 -1.42
C THR A 351 1.54 -18.58 -2.20
N LEU A 352 0.89 -17.75 -3.00
CA LEU A 352 1.56 -16.68 -3.75
C LEU A 352 2.21 -15.67 -2.80
N VAL A 353 1.51 -15.25 -1.72
CA VAL A 353 2.07 -14.36 -0.70
C VAL A 353 3.27 -15.01 -0.02
N ALA A 354 3.15 -16.23 0.45
CA ALA A 354 4.23 -16.94 1.13
C ALA A 354 5.51 -17.04 0.28
N THR A 355 5.34 -17.22 -1.03
CA THR A 355 6.46 -17.44 -1.96
C THR A 355 7.03 -16.16 -2.56
N LYS A 356 6.23 -15.08 -2.72
CA LYS A 356 6.69 -13.86 -3.41
C LYS A 356 6.59 -12.57 -2.60
N PHE A 357 5.60 -12.45 -1.71
CA PHE A 357 5.24 -11.20 -1.05
C PHE A 357 5.40 -11.25 0.48
N SER A 358 6.12 -12.20 1.04
CA SER A 358 6.40 -12.25 2.47
C SER A 358 7.49 -11.25 2.86
N TRP A 359 7.33 -10.57 4.00
CA TRP A 359 8.32 -9.60 4.49
C TRP A 359 9.73 -10.17 4.62
N PRO A 360 9.97 -11.43 5.10
CA PRO A 360 11.32 -11.99 5.15
C PRO A 360 12.00 -11.99 3.78
N ARG A 361 11.29 -12.43 2.73
CA ARG A 361 11.82 -12.43 1.36
C ARG A 361 12.11 -11.02 0.84
N ILE A 362 11.20 -10.08 1.06
CA ILE A 362 11.37 -8.69 0.64
C ILE A 362 12.56 -8.05 1.38
N GLY A 363 12.73 -8.34 2.67
CA GLY A 363 13.87 -7.88 3.47
C GLY A 363 15.20 -8.37 2.92
N GLU A 364 15.31 -9.64 2.53
CA GLU A 364 16.51 -10.22 1.92
C GLU A 364 16.82 -9.58 0.56
N GLN A 365 15.81 -9.39 -0.30
CA GLN A 365 15.98 -8.72 -1.59
C GLN A 365 16.47 -7.28 -1.41
N MET A 366 15.87 -6.53 -0.49
CA MET A 366 16.30 -5.16 -0.22
C MET A 366 17.70 -5.10 0.39
N ARG A 367 18.04 -6.03 1.28
CA ARG A 367 19.41 -6.15 1.82
C ARG A 367 20.43 -6.35 0.70
N SER A 368 20.15 -7.25 -0.24
CA SER A 368 21.04 -7.48 -1.39
C SER A 368 21.23 -6.22 -2.24
N VAL A 369 20.16 -5.42 -2.43
CA VAL A 369 20.26 -4.13 -3.14
C VAL A 369 21.10 -3.12 -2.35
N TYR A 370 20.93 -3.03 -1.04
CA TYR A 370 21.74 -2.12 -0.21
C TYR A 370 23.22 -2.53 -0.23
N GLU A 371 23.52 -3.82 -0.11
CA GLU A 371 24.90 -4.35 -0.19
C GLU A 371 25.53 -4.03 -1.55
N TRP A 372 24.79 -4.22 -2.63
CA TRP A 372 25.25 -3.86 -3.97
C TRP A 372 25.53 -2.35 -4.11
N ILE A 373 24.64 -1.48 -3.62
CA ILE A 373 24.83 -0.02 -3.65
C ILE A 373 26.09 0.38 -2.85
N LEU A 374 26.40 -0.31 -1.77
CA LEU A 374 27.57 -0.07 -0.94
C LEU A 374 28.87 -0.66 -1.51
N GLY A 375 28.83 -1.24 -2.71
CA GLY A 375 29.97 -1.81 -3.41
C GLY A 375 30.22 -3.28 -3.09
N GLY A 376 29.26 -3.99 -2.48
CA GLY A 376 29.34 -5.41 -2.15
C GLY A 376 28.52 -6.26 -3.13
N GLY A 377 29.15 -7.30 -3.69
CA GLY A 377 28.46 -8.33 -4.46
C GLY A 377 28.14 -7.99 -5.92
N THR A 378 27.46 -8.92 -6.58
CA THR A 378 26.97 -8.78 -7.96
C THR A 378 25.66 -8.00 -8.00
N THR A 379 25.32 -7.41 -9.14
CA THR A 379 24.03 -6.76 -9.35
C THR A 379 22.88 -7.74 -9.10
N PRO A 380 21.96 -7.47 -8.14
CA PRO A 380 20.84 -8.36 -7.89
C PRO A 380 19.91 -8.46 -9.11
N GLU A 381 19.24 -9.62 -9.29
CA GLU A 381 18.29 -9.85 -10.39
C GLU A 381 17.13 -8.85 -10.42
N SER A 382 16.77 -8.33 -9.24
CA SER A 382 15.72 -7.30 -9.13
C SER A 382 16.13 -5.94 -9.67
N VAL A 383 17.43 -5.70 -9.93
CA VAL A 383 17.97 -4.42 -10.39
C VAL A 383 18.07 -4.37 -11.91
N ARG A 384 17.55 -3.31 -12.48
CA ARG A 384 17.64 -2.94 -13.90
C ARG A 384 18.51 -1.70 -14.04
N LEU A 385 19.59 -1.81 -14.78
CA LEU A 385 20.54 -0.71 -15.04
C LEU A 385 20.03 0.24 -16.10
#